data_ae30b0a7f5cbee753693b4e310529f57
#
_entry.id   ae30b0a7f5cbee753693b4e310529f57
#
_cell.length_a   1.000
_cell.length_b   1.000
_cell.length_c   1.000
_cell.angle_alpha   90.00
_cell.angle_beta   90.00
_cell.angle_gamma   90.00
#
_symmetry.space_group_name_H-M   'P 1'
#
loop_
_entity.id
_entity.type
_entity.pdbx_description
1 polymer ?
#
loop_
_entity_poly.entity_id
_entity_poly.type
_entity_poly.pdbx_seq_one_letter_code
_entity_poly.pdbx_strand_id
1 'polypeptide(L)'
;MHSHDHDLCSDHGGEHPTIWHLPVPQSLKDEWLRLETRRHFLGRSGKALAWAGLASIAGRGLTSAHAASGAPVADSDLAPLVPHFAPKAKRAIYLFMAGAPSQLETWDYKPRLTDLANTDLPESVRGGQVLTGMTASQARLPVAPSVFKFAQHGRAGHWVSELFPWTAKIADELTVIKSLHTDAINHEPAILQLTTGNMFPGKPSLGSWLSYGLGAVNDELPTFVVLTSKMPVTRNVQALSNRLWASGFLSPEYAAVALRSGGDPVLHLSNPPGVNGDLRRAMIDGVNDVNRQLYERVGDPETNARIAQYELAFRMQTSVPELTDFSNEPASTWDLYGPKAKEPGTFAYNCLMARRLAERGVRFTQVFLRSWDNHNFLPESMRALCEDSDRPTYGLITDLKRRGLLDDTLVIWGGEFGRTVYSQGVLKP
;
A
#
# COMPACT_ATOMS: atom_id res chain seq x y z
N MET A 1 43.87 -28.78 -49.00
CA MET A 1 43.67 -27.88 -50.16
C MET A 1 43.09 -26.58 -49.65
N HIS A 2 43.89 -25.55 -49.77
CA HIS A 2 43.78 -24.12 -49.55
C HIS A 2 43.49 -23.68 -48.12
N SER A 3 44.42 -23.33 -47.26
CA SER A 3 45.55 -22.33 -47.20
C SER A 3 45.21 -20.95 -47.77
N HIS A 4 45.12 -20.02 -46.80
CA HIS A 4 45.58 -18.63 -46.92
C HIS A 4 45.57 -18.11 -45.45
N ASP A 5 46.61 -18.04 -44.87
CA ASP A 5 47.73 -17.11 -44.72
C ASP A 5 47.37 -15.87 -43.96
N HIS A 6 48.07 -15.82 -42.85
CA HIS A 6 48.32 -14.72 -41.94
C HIS A 6 49.18 -13.62 -42.53
N ASP A 7 49.05 -12.53 -41.96
CA ASP A 7 50.01 -11.55 -41.49
C ASP A 7 49.53 -10.12 -41.76
N LEU A 8 49.35 -9.40 -40.75
CA LEU A 8 50.05 -8.15 -40.45
C LEU A 8 49.33 -7.38 -39.35
N CYS A 9 49.68 -7.71 -38.09
CA CYS A 9 49.55 -6.75 -37.01
C CYS A 9 50.83 -5.92 -36.99
N SER A 10 50.79 -4.72 -37.49
CA SER A 10 51.76 -3.70 -37.20
C SER A 10 51.23 -2.78 -36.11
N ASP A 11 51.94 -2.80 -35.04
CA ASP A 11 51.91 -1.97 -33.87
C ASP A 11 51.90 -0.46 -34.30
N HIS A 12 50.76 0.22 -34.11
CA HIS A 12 50.73 1.68 -34.06
C HIS A 12 50.07 2.04 -32.73
N GLY A 13 50.94 2.41 -31.76
CA GLY A 13 50.59 3.14 -30.58
C GLY A 13 49.88 4.44 -30.92
N GLY A 14 48.58 4.40 -31.06
CA GLY A 14 47.71 5.53 -31.14
C GLY A 14 46.87 5.59 -29.86
N GLU A 15 47.15 6.57 -28.99
CA GLU A 15 46.28 6.93 -27.89
C GLU A 15 44.87 7.11 -28.45
N HIS A 16 43.95 6.21 -28.09
CA HIS A 16 42.53 6.43 -28.33
C HIS A 16 42.13 7.67 -27.52
N PRO A 17 41.67 8.75 -28.14
CA PRO A 17 41.14 9.87 -27.38
C PRO A 17 39.93 9.35 -26.60
N THR A 18 40.08 9.33 -25.29
CA THR A 18 38.97 9.09 -24.39
C THR A 18 37.89 10.13 -24.67
N ILE A 19 36.74 9.67 -25.13
CA ILE A 19 35.58 10.48 -25.56
C ILE A 19 35.08 11.45 -24.45
N TRP A 20 35.66 11.36 -23.28
CA TRP A 20 35.30 12.10 -22.07
C TRP A 20 35.84 13.52 -21.95
N HIS A 21 36.73 13.94 -22.87
CA HIS A 21 37.38 15.27 -22.87
C HIS A 21 36.94 16.21 -23.99
N LEU A 22 36.00 15.81 -24.82
CA LEU A 22 35.47 16.74 -25.81
C LEU A 22 34.55 17.75 -25.11
N PRO A 23 34.77 19.05 -25.26
CA PRO A 23 33.87 20.04 -24.72
C PRO A 23 32.48 19.85 -25.34
N VAL A 24 31.50 19.50 -24.51
CA VAL A 24 30.10 19.37 -24.94
C VAL A 24 29.70 20.72 -25.56
N PRO A 25 29.25 20.75 -26.85
CA PRO A 25 28.81 21.98 -27.49
C PRO A 25 27.77 22.71 -26.66
N GLN A 26 27.85 24.02 -26.58
CA GLN A 26 26.94 24.84 -25.76
C GLN A 26 25.47 24.60 -26.16
N SER A 27 25.19 24.35 -27.45
CA SER A 27 23.86 24.01 -27.95
C SER A 27 23.29 22.75 -27.34
N LEU A 28 24.12 21.70 -27.12
CA LEU A 28 23.68 20.48 -26.44
C LEU A 28 23.48 20.68 -24.94
N LYS A 29 24.27 21.55 -24.33
CA LYS A 29 24.05 21.95 -22.91
C LYS A 29 22.76 22.74 -22.77
N ASP A 30 22.47 23.63 -23.70
CA ASP A 30 21.26 24.47 -23.69
C ASP A 30 20.02 23.60 -23.98
N GLU A 31 20.14 22.61 -24.89
CA GLU A 31 19.07 21.65 -25.16
C GLU A 31 18.82 20.73 -23.96
N TRP A 32 19.88 20.25 -23.32
CA TRP A 32 19.76 19.44 -22.10
C TRP A 32 19.17 20.22 -20.93
N LEU A 33 19.52 21.50 -20.75
CA LEU A 33 18.92 22.40 -19.78
C LEU A 33 17.44 22.71 -20.07
N ARG A 34 16.98 22.56 -21.31
CA ARG A 34 15.56 22.68 -21.69
C ARG A 34 14.75 21.41 -21.42
N LEU A 35 15.43 20.25 -21.30
CA LEU A 35 14.81 18.99 -20.94
C LEU A 35 14.55 18.94 -19.43
N GLU A 36 13.75 19.89 -18.93
CA GLU A 36 13.22 19.78 -17.58
C GLU A 36 12.37 18.50 -17.46
N THR A 37 12.57 17.73 -16.40
CA THR A 37 11.68 16.62 -16.10
C THR A 37 10.24 17.17 -15.93
N ARG A 38 9.22 16.42 -16.36
CA ARG A 38 7.81 16.81 -16.19
C ARG A 38 7.51 17.22 -14.74
N ARG A 39 8.15 16.55 -13.79
CA ARG A 39 7.98 16.79 -12.36
C ARG A 39 8.63 18.11 -11.93
N HIS A 40 9.81 18.45 -12.45
CA HIS A 40 10.49 19.71 -12.23
C HIS A 40 9.71 20.88 -12.83
N PHE A 41 9.23 20.72 -14.08
CA PHE A 41 8.37 21.70 -14.73
C PHE A 41 7.06 21.94 -13.92
N LEU A 42 6.37 20.86 -13.51
CA LEU A 42 5.17 20.97 -12.69
C LEU A 42 5.46 21.55 -11.30
N GLY A 43 6.62 21.23 -10.72
CA GLY A 43 7.05 21.79 -9.43
C GLY A 43 7.30 23.29 -9.51
N ARG A 44 7.95 23.76 -10.57
CA ARG A 44 8.16 25.20 -10.82
C ARG A 44 6.86 25.93 -11.14
N SER A 45 6.05 25.37 -12.03
CA SER A 45 4.74 25.92 -12.43
C SER A 45 3.79 25.92 -11.24
N GLY A 46 3.76 24.85 -10.44
CA GLY A 46 2.95 24.77 -9.22
C GLY A 46 3.37 25.80 -8.16
N LYS A 47 4.68 26.04 -7.97
CA LYS A 47 5.18 27.09 -7.09
C LYS A 47 4.79 28.48 -7.60
N ALA A 48 4.94 28.73 -8.90
CA ALA A 48 4.55 30.01 -9.50
C ALA A 48 3.04 30.26 -9.37
N LEU A 49 2.22 29.25 -9.60
CA LEU A 49 0.75 29.35 -9.43
C LEU A 49 0.37 29.48 -7.95
N ALA A 50 1.07 28.77 -7.03
CA ALA A 50 0.86 28.92 -5.60
C ALA A 50 1.25 30.31 -5.11
N TRP A 51 2.36 30.87 -5.59
CA TRP A 51 2.76 32.25 -5.29
C TRP A 51 1.79 33.26 -5.91
N ALA A 52 1.33 33.06 -7.14
CA ALA A 52 0.31 33.91 -7.77
C ALA A 52 -1.01 33.82 -6.99
N GLY A 53 -1.43 32.62 -6.56
CA GLY A 53 -2.58 32.41 -5.69
C GLY A 53 -2.43 33.10 -4.34
N LEU A 54 -1.30 32.92 -3.67
CA LEU A 54 -0.95 33.59 -2.40
C LEU A 54 -0.89 35.11 -2.57
N ALA A 55 -0.27 35.59 -3.64
CA ALA A 55 -0.23 37.03 -3.95
C ALA A 55 -1.63 37.61 -4.22
N SER A 56 -2.50 36.86 -4.91
CA SER A 56 -3.88 37.26 -5.13
C SER A 56 -4.72 37.29 -3.84
N ILE A 57 -4.47 36.36 -2.93
CA ILE A 57 -5.11 36.31 -1.60
C ILE A 57 -4.53 37.42 -0.71
N ALA A 58 -3.21 37.61 -0.70
CA ALA A 58 -2.54 38.67 0.05
C ALA A 58 -2.89 40.07 -0.51
N GLY A 59 -2.96 40.20 -1.86
CA GLY A 59 -3.38 41.42 -2.52
C GLY A 59 -4.82 41.78 -2.21
N ARG A 60 -5.73 40.81 -2.17
CA ARG A 60 -7.12 41.03 -1.73
C ARG A 60 -7.20 41.37 -0.24
N GLY A 61 -6.35 40.71 0.61
CA GLY A 61 -6.27 41.05 2.03
C GLY A 61 -5.76 42.46 2.28
N LEU A 62 -4.75 42.92 1.54
CA LEU A 62 -4.15 44.25 1.68
C LEU A 62 -5.06 45.34 1.09
N THR A 63 -5.80 45.06 0.01
CA THR A 63 -6.78 46.01 -0.55
C THR A 63 -8.10 46.04 0.22
N SER A 64 -8.48 44.90 0.82
CA SER A 64 -9.68 44.80 1.67
C SER A 64 -9.46 45.41 3.07
N ALA A 65 -8.26 45.38 3.57
CA ALA A 65 -7.92 45.96 4.88
C ALA A 65 -8.01 47.52 4.90
N HIS A 66 -8.02 48.16 3.73
CA HIS A 66 -8.24 49.61 3.61
C HIS A 66 -9.71 50.01 3.29
N ALA A 67 -10.55 49.01 2.98
CA ALA A 67 -11.95 49.28 2.58
C ALA A 67 -13.00 48.67 3.51
N ALA A 68 -12.63 47.88 4.49
CA ALA A 68 -13.58 47.30 5.43
C ALA A 68 -13.13 47.54 6.87
N SER A 69 -13.83 48.47 7.52
CA SER A 69 -13.78 48.63 8.97
C SER A 69 -14.05 47.31 9.70
N GLY A 70 -13.01 46.77 10.32
CA GLY A 70 -13.06 46.11 11.64
C GLY A 70 -14.02 44.95 11.89
N ALA A 71 -14.22 44.03 10.95
CA ALA A 71 -14.73 42.71 11.32
C ALA A 71 -13.56 41.71 11.39
N PRO A 72 -13.34 41.04 12.53
CA PRO A 72 -12.36 39.94 12.57
C PRO A 72 -12.82 38.90 11.56
N VAL A 73 -11.86 38.42 10.72
CA VAL A 73 -12.07 37.21 9.92
C VAL A 73 -12.43 36.15 10.95
N ALA A 74 -13.65 35.66 10.88
CA ALA A 74 -14.11 34.66 11.81
C ALA A 74 -13.19 33.45 11.70
N ASP A 75 -12.69 32.95 12.83
CA ASP A 75 -11.88 31.74 13.02
C ASP A 75 -12.56 30.46 12.47
N SER A 76 -13.75 30.61 11.88
CA SER A 76 -14.58 29.53 11.33
C SER A 76 -13.94 28.79 10.15
N ASP A 77 -13.06 29.45 9.38
CA ASP A 77 -12.45 28.83 8.19
C ASP A 77 -11.21 27.97 8.53
N LEU A 78 -10.68 28.10 9.75
CA LEU A 78 -9.60 27.23 10.27
C LEU A 78 -10.14 26.08 11.13
N ALA A 79 -11.42 26.11 11.49
CA ALA A 79 -12.07 25.08 12.29
C ALA A 79 -11.98 23.65 11.71
N PRO A 80 -11.89 23.41 10.38
CA PRO A 80 -11.72 22.09 9.81
C PRO A 80 -10.34 21.46 10.08
N LEU A 81 -9.36 22.23 10.53
CA LEU A 81 -7.99 21.73 10.75
C LEU A 81 -7.77 21.14 12.16
N VAL A 82 -8.71 21.36 13.06
CA VAL A 82 -8.63 20.79 14.42
C VAL A 82 -9.41 19.48 14.44
N PRO A 83 -8.76 18.35 14.78
CA PRO A 83 -9.45 17.08 14.87
C PRO A 83 -10.51 17.12 15.98
N HIS A 84 -11.70 16.58 15.73
CA HIS A 84 -12.80 16.50 16.71
C HIS A 84 -12.44 15.72 17.98
N PHE A 85 -11.49 14.80 17.86
CA PHE A 85 -10.98 13.99 18.95
C PHE A 85 -9.45 14.01 18.96
N ALA A 86 -8.83 13.95 20.12
CA ALA A 86 -7.38 13.85 20.22
C ALA A 86 -6.86 12.59 19.50
N PRO A 87 -5.95 12.73 18.52
CA PRO A 87 -5.42 11.58 17.79
C PRO A 87 -4.61 10.69 18.75
N LYS A 88 -4.87 9.37 18.73
CA LYS A 88 -4.16 8.36 19.51
C LYS A 88 -3.23 7.51 18.66
N ALA A 89 -3.65 7.18 17.44
CA ALA A 89 -2.88 6.31 16.57
C ALA A 89 -1.58 6.98 16.11
N LYS A 90 -0.47 6.30 16.34
CA LYS A 90 0.87 6.68 15.85
C LYS A 90 1.26 5.89 14.62
N ARG A 91 0.64 4.72 14.42
CA ARG A 91 0.89 3.80 13.32
C ARG A 91 -0.38 3.09 12.89
N ALA A 92 -0.37 2.52 11.68
CA ALA A 92 -1.47 1.72 11.20
C ALA A 92 -0.97 0.47 10.46
N ILE A 93 -1.73 -0.61 10.60
CA ILE A 93 -1.54 -1.87 9.86
C ILE A 93 -2.81 -2.12 9.08
N TYR A 94 -2.70 -2.21 7.74
CA TYR A 94 -3.84 -2.49 6.89
C TYR A 94 -3.73 -3.91 6.32
N LEU A 95 -4.59 -4.80 6.80
CA LEU A 95 -4.79 -6.14 6.28
C LEU A 95 -5.76 -6.08 5.10
N PHE A 96 -5.20 -5.98 3.90
CA PHE A 96 -5.97 -5.75 2.67
C PHE A 96 -6.31 -7.08 1.98
N MET A 97 -7.60 -7.41 1.97
CA MET A 97 -8.16 -8.63 1.38
C MET A 97 -8.56 -8.37 -0.08
N ALA A 98 -7.57 -8.41 -1.00
CA ALA A 98 -7.80 -8.06 -2.40
C ALA A 98 -8.64 -9.10 -3.15
N GLY A 99 -9.70 -8.63 -3.78
CA GLY A 99 -10.72 -9.43 -4.44
C GLY A 99 -12.08 -9.39 -3.73
N ALA A 100 -12.22 -8.54 -2.73
CA ALA A 100 -13.49 -8.27 -2.07
C ALA A 100 -14.10 -9.49 -1.35
N PRO A 101 -13.71 -9.73 -0.10
CA PRO A 101 -14.36 -10.77 0.73
C PRO A 101 -15.87 -10.61 0.75
N SER A 102 -16.60 -11.72 0.65
CA SER A 102 -18.05 -11.67 0.78
C SER A 102 -18.43 -11.29 2.21
N GLN A 103 -18.96 -10.07 2.39
CA GLN A 103 -19.47 -9.62 3.67
C GLN A 103 -20.64 -10.49 4.15
N LEU A 104 -21.41 -11.06 3.21
CA LEU A 104 -22.55 -11.92 3.50
C LEU A 104 -22.14 -13.25 4.14
N GLU A 105 -20.92 -13.71 3.85
CA GLU A 105 -20.35 -14.94 4.39
C GLU A 105 -19.53 -14.70 5.67
N THR A 106 -19.27 -13.44 6.03
CA THR A 106 -18.33 -13.10 7.10
C THR A 106 -18.94 -12.31 8.26
N TRP A 107 -19.34 -11.05 8.07
CA TRP A 107 -19.73 -10.13 9.14
C TRP A 107 -21.15 -9.56 9.00
N ASP A 108 -21.75 -9.64 7.80
CA ASP A 108 -23.04 -9.00 7.52
C ASP A 108 -24.15 -10.03 7.40
N TYR A 109 -24.50 -10.63 8.54
CA TYR A 109 -25.56 -11.64 8.63
C TYR A 109 -26.92 -11.09 8.19
N LYS A 110 -27.52 -11.73 7.18
CA LYS A 110 -28.82 -11.37 6.59
C LYS A 110 -29.77 -12.58 6.55
N PRO A 111 -30.39 -12.96 7.67
CA PRO A 111 -31.18 -14.19 7.77
C PRO A 111 -32.35 -14.25 6.78
N ARG A 112 -32.96 -13.10 6.45
CA ARG A 112 -34.08 -13.06 5.48
C ARG A 112 -33.71 -13.48 4.06
N LEU A 113 -32.42 -13.52 3.70
CA LEU A 113 -32.00 -14.05 2.40
C LEU A 113 -32.32 -15.54 2.27
N THR A 114 -32.41 -16.28 3.39
CA THR A 114 -32.80 -17.69 3.39
C THR A 114 -34.24 -17.87 2.94
N ASP A 115 -35.17 -17.00 3.38
CA ASP A 115 -36.58 -17.04 2.99
C ASP A 115 -36.76 -16.68 1.51
N LEU A 116 -35.83 -15.87 0.97
CA LEU A 116 -35.84 -15.41 -0.41
C LEU A 116 -34.97 -16.25 -1.34
N ALA A 117 -34.39 -17.35 -0.86
CA ALA A 117 -33.44 -18.15 -1.62
C ALA A 117 -33.98 -18.53 -2.99
N ASN A 118 -33.18 -18.31 -4.04
CA ASN A 118 -33.51 -18.58 -5.43
C ASN A 118 -34.75 -17.83 -5.98
N THR A 119 -35.33 -16.88 -5.25
CA THR A 119 -36.27 -15.92 -5.84
C THR A 119 -35.51 -14.88 -6.65
N ASP A 120 -36.18 -14.18 -7.54
CA ASP A 120 -35.55 -13.08 -8.28
C ASP A 120 -35.36 -11.86 -7.36
N LEU A 121 -34.25 -11.13 -7.52
CA LEU A 121 -33.97 -9.94 -6.73
C LEU A 121 -35.09 -8.90 -6.96
N PRO A 122 -35.80 -8.44 -5.90
CA PRO A 122 -36.84 -7.43 -6.07
C PRO A 122 -36.31 -6.12 -6.64
N GLU A 123 -37.03 -5.51 -7.58
CA GLU A 123 -36.65 -4.25 -8.20
C GLU A 123 -36.49 -3.13 -7.15
N SER A 124 -37.27 -3.15 -6.08
CA SER A 124 -37.15 -2.22 -4.95
C SER A 124 -35.80 -2.30 -4.22
N VAL A 125 -35.13 -3.45 -4.29
CA VAL A 125 -33.78 -3.66 -3.72
C VAL A 125 -32.71 -3.34 -4.76
N ARG A 126 -32.97 -3.68 -6.02
CA ARG A 126 -32.08 -3.38 -7.14
C ARG A 126 -31.92 -1.87 -7.34
N GLY A 127 -33.04 -1.10 -7.28
CA GLY A 127 -33.03 0.36 -7.18
C GLY A 127 -32.28 1.10 -8.30
N GLY A 128 -32.21 0.55 -9.52
CA GLY A 128 -31.46 1.14 -10.63
C GLY A 128 -29.94 0.92 -10.56
N GLN A 129 -29.45 0.03 -9.69
CA GLN A 129 -28.04 -0.35 -9.62
C GLN A 129 -27.54 -0.84 -10.97
N VAL A 130 -26.40 -0.31 -11.42
CA VAL A 130 -25.71 -0.76 -12.63
C VAL A 130 -25.17 -2.15 -12.40
N LEU A 131 -25.59 -3.10 -13.24
CA LEU A 131 -25.08 -4.47 -13.19
C LEU A 131 -23.68 -4.54 -13.81
N THR A 132 -22.84 -5.40 -13.27
CA THR A 132 -21.54 -5.70 -13.87
C THR A 132 -21.73 -6.44 -15.21
N GLY A 133 -20.76 -6.34 -16.13
CA GLY A 133 -20.81 -7.06 -17.40
C GLY A 133 -20.99 -8.57 -17.26
N MET A 134 -20.63 -9.13 -16.11
CA MET A 134 -20.77 -10.57 -15.83
C MET A 134 -22.22 -11.00 -15.50
N THR A 135 -23.07 -10.08 -15.04
CA THR A 135 -24.45 -10.36 -14.64
C THR A 135 -25.49 -9.60 -15.45
N ALA A 136 -25.07 -8.61 -16.25
CA ALA A 136 -25.97 -7.75 -17.02
C ALA A 136 -26.85 -8.51 -18.05
N SER A 137 -26.35 -9.64 -18.58
CA SER A 137 -27.09 -10.49 -19.53
C SER A 137 -27.92 -11.60 -18.87
N GLN A 138 -27.93 -11.70 -17.54
CA GLN A 138 -28.74 -12.71 -16.84
C GLN A 138 -30.22 -12.34 -16.93
N ALA A 139 -31.04 -13.32 -17.27
CA ALA A 139 -32.50 -13.18 -17.29
C ALA A 139 -33.11 -13.03 -15.88
N ARG A 140 -32.41 -13.54 -14.87
CA ARG A 140 -32.80 -13.50 -13.46
C ARG A 140 -31.59 -13.21 -12.59
N LEU A 141 -31.84 -12.60 -11.44
CA LEU A 141 -30.84 -12.34 -10.39
C LEU A 141 -31.21 -13.14 -9.13
N PRO A 142 -30.91 -14.46 -9.09
CA PRO A 142 -31.36 -15.32 -8.01
C PRO A 142 -30.73 -14.94 -6.67
N VAL A 143 -31.53 -14.65 -5.67
CA VAL A 143 -31.07 -14.34 -4.32
C VAL A 143 -30.30 -15.51 -3.74
N ALA A 144 -29.10 -15.24 -3.23
CA ALA A 144 -28.16 -16.22 -2.70
C ALA A 144 -27.93 -15.98 -1.20
N PRO A 145 -28.52 -16.80 -0.30
CA PRO A 145 -28.21 -16.74 1.12
C PRO A 145 -26.83 -17.31 1.42
N SER A 146 -26.24 -16.92 2.54
CA SER A 146 -25.05 -17.56 3.07
C SER A 146 -25.32 -19.03 3.42
N VAL A 147 -24.35 -19.89 3.12
CA VAL A 147 -24.36 -21.32 3.53
C VAL A 147 -23.69 -21.54 4.89
N PHE A 148 -23.15 -20.50 5.49
CA PHE A 148 -22.44 -20.56 6.76
C PHE A 148 -23.32 -20.16 7.93
N LYS A 149 -23.02 -20.71 9.10
CA LYS A 149 -23.70 -20.36 10.35
C LYS A 149 -23.10 -19.11 10.96
N PHE A 150 -23.96 -18.37 11.64
CA PHE A 150 -23.59 -17.15 12.37
C PHE A 150 -23.97 -17.27 13.83
N ALA A 151 -23.16 -16.66 14.69
CA ALA A 151 -23.44 -16.50 16.09
C ALA A 151 -23.07 -15.09 16.55
N GLN A 152 -23.68 -14.64 17.65
CA GLN A 152 -23.35 -13.38 18.28
C GLN A 152 -22.15 -13.54 19.23
N HIS A 153 -21.21 -12.62 19.15
CA HIS A 153 -19.98 -12.61 19.93
C HIS A 153 -19.70 -11.22 20.51
N GLY A 154 -19.00 -11.22 21.66
CA GLY A 154 -18.68 -10.01 22.40
C GLY A 154 -19.87 -9.38 23.08
N ARG A 155 -19.62 -8.36 23.90
CA ARG A 155 -20.67 -7.63 24.66
C ARG A 155 -21.59 -6.82 23.75
N ALA A 156 -21.08 -6.38 22.61
CA ALA A 156 -21.87 -5.65 21.60
C ALA A 156 -22.73 -6.58 20.73
N GLY A 157 -22.59 -7.90 20.85
CA GLY A 157 -23.38 -8.86 20.10
C GLY A 157 -23.12 -8.85 18.59
N HIS A 158 -21.86 -8.71 18.19
CA HIS A 158 -21.50 -8.75 16.77
C HIS A 158 -21.82 -10.10 16.16
N TRP A 159 -22.55 -10.10 15.03
CA TRP A 159 -22.74 -11.30 14.24
C TRP A 159 -21.44 -11.67 13.51
N VAL A 160 -20.92 -12.86 13.80
CA VAL A 160 -19.70 -13.40 13.22
C VAL A 160 -19.97 -14.77 12.63
N SER A 161 -19.50 -15.00 11.42
CA SER A 161 -19.59 -16.30 10.74
C SER A 161 -18.75 -17.37 11.44
N GLU A 162 -19.16 -18.62 11.34
CA GLU A 162 -18.36 -19.78 11.76
C GLU A 162 -16.99 -19.88 11.08
N LEU A 163 -16.77 -19.09 10.03
CA LEU A 163 -15.49 -18.99 9.33
C LEU A 163 -14.41 -18.26 10.15
N PHE A 164 -14.79 -17.49 11.18
CA PHE A 164 -13.89 -16.68 12.00
C PHE A 164 -13.87 -17.06 13.49
N PRO A 165 -13.59 -18.34 13.84
CA PRO A 165 -13.62 -18.80 15.23
C PRO A 165 -12.57 -18.16 16.12
N TRP A 166 -11.48 -17.64 15.57
CA TRP A 166 -10.44 -16.96 16.32
C TRP A 166 -10.75 -15.47 16.48
N THR A 167 -11.08 -14.78 15.40
CA THR A 167 -11.41 -13.35 15.46
C THR A 167 -12.68 -13.10 16.28
N ALA A 168 -13.62 -14.03 16.31
CA ALA A 168 -14.79 -13.99 17.19
C ALA A 168 -14.41 -13.82 18.69
N LYS A 169 -13.26 -14.34 19.13
CA LYS A 169 -12.77 -14.24 20.53
C LYS A 169 -12.36 -12.82 20.91
N ILE A 170 -12.11 -11.95 19.94
CA ILE A 170 -11.72 -10.54 20.14
C ILE A 170 -12.80 -9.59 19.61
N ALA A 171 -14.05 -10.05 19.51
CA ALA A 171 -15.15 -9.24 18.97
C ALA A 171 -15.32 -7.89 19.71
N ASP A 172 -15.01 -7.82 21.01
CA ASP A 172 -15.04 -6.59 21.81
C ASP A 172 -13.95 -5.56 21.45
N GLU A 173 -12.91 -5.97 20.73
CA GLU A 173 -11.84 -5.08 20.25
C GLU A 173 -12.15 -4.53 18.84
N LEU A 174 -13.25 -4.95 18.23
CA LEU A 174 -13.54 -4.67 16.82
C LEU A 174 -14.66 -3.63 16.68
N THR A 175 -14.47 -2.76 15.70
CA THR A 175 -15.55 -1.94 15.14
C THR A 175 -15.86 -2.43 13.74
N VAL A 176 -17.09 -2.88 13.50
CA VAL A 176 -17.52 -3.40 12.20
C VAL A 176 -18.35 -2.34 11.48
N ILE A 177 -17.85 -1.80 10.38
CA ILE A 177 -18.51 -0.78 9.57
C ILE A 177 -19.14 -1.46 8.35
N LYS A 178 -20.48 -1.55 8.31
CA LYS A 178 -21.25 -2.27 7.28
C LYS A 178 -21.83 -1.36 6.21
N SER A 179 -21.68 -0.04 6.34
CA SER A 179 -22.30 0.97 5.47
C SER A 179 -21.36 1.55 4.42
N LEU A 180 -20.12 1.06 4.32
CA LEU A 180 -19.19 1.50 3.29
C LEU A 180 -19.62 1.02 1.92
N HIS A 181 -19.49 1.89 0.90
CA HIS A 181 -19.77 1.57 -0.49
C HIS A 181 -18.80 2.29 -1.43
N THR A 182 -18.75 1.86 -2.67
CA THR A 182 -18.00 2.52 -3.75
C THR A 182 -18.78 2.41 -5.06
N ASP A 183 -18.57 3.37 -5.95
CA ASP A 183 -19.12 3.36 -7.30
C ASP A 183 -18.29 2.49 -8.27
N ALA A 184 -17.10 2.06 -7.84
CA ALA A 184 -16.25 1.20 -8.64
C ALA A 184 -16.83 -0.21 -8.72
N ILE A 185 -17.01 -0.72 -9.95
CA ILE A 185 -17.55 -2.07 -10.22
C ILE A 185 -16.47 -3.10 -10.56
N ASN A 186 -15.23 -2.67 -10.72
CA ASN A 186 -14.06 -3.52 -11.01
C ASN A 186 -13.02 -3.38 -9.91
N HIS A 187 -12.24 -4.46 -9.68
CA HIS A 187 -11.28 -4.55 -8.59
C HIS A 187 -10.18 -3.50 -8.67
N GLU A 188 -9.48 -3.34 -9.81
CA GLU A 188 -8.35 -2.41 -9.91
C GLU A 188 -8.76 -0.95 -9.62
N PRO A 189 -9.81 -0.37 -10.23
CA PRO A 189 -10.30 0.96 -9.86
C PRO A 189 -10.74 1.06 -8.39
N ALA A 190 -11.38 0.02 -7.85
CA ALA A 190 -11.82 0.03 -6.46
C ALA A 190 -10.66 -0.05 -5.47
N ILE A 191 -9.64 -0.87 -5.75
CA ILE A 191 -8.41 -0.93 -4.94
C ILE A 191 -7.69 0.42 -4.99
N LEU A 192 -7.58 1.05 -6.18
CA LEU A 192 -7.03 2.39 -6.34
C LEU A 192 -7.83 3.41 -5.53
N GLN A 193 -9.16 3.41 -5.62
CA GLN A 193 -10.04 4.30 -4.86
C GLN A 193 -9.76 4.17 -3.36
N LEU A 194 -9.68 2.96 -2.85
CA LEU A 194 -9.48 2.71 -1.43
C LEU A 194 -8.06 3.05 -0.96
N THR A 195 -7.06 2.83 -1.80
CA THR A 195 -5.66 3.08 -1.44
C THR A 195 -5.18 4.49 -1.73
N THR A 196 -5.80 5.22 -2.67
CA THR A 196 -5.33 6.54 -3.12
C THR A 196 -6.42 7.64 -3.10
N GLY A 197 -7.68 7.28 -2.77
CA GLY A 197 -8.82 8.19 -2.86
C GLY A 197 -9.28 8.50 -4.29
N ASN A 198 -8.81 7.75 -5.30
CA ASN A 198 -9.17 7.98 -6.70
C ASN A 198 -9.12 6.68 -7.52
N MET A 199 -10.10 6.48 -8.41
CA MET A 199 -10.17 5.30 -9.30
C MET A 199 -9.08 5.29 -10.38
N PHE A 200 -8.43 6.42 -10.65
CA PHE A 200 -7.39 6.54 -11.65
C PHE A 200 -6.00 6.62 -11.02
N PRO A 201 -4.99 6.00 -11.63
CA PRO A 201 -3.62 6.03 -11.12
C PRO A 201 -3.01 7.43 -11.16
N GLY A 202 -1.93 7.65 -10.40
CA GLY A 202 -1.18 8.90 -10.38
C GLY A 202 -1.41 9.75 -9.13
N LYS A 203 -2.31 9.36 -8.24
CA LYS A 203 -2.46 9.97 -6.92
C LYS A 203 -1.59 9.27 -5.89
N PRO A 204 -1.10 9.98 -4.86
CA PRO A 204 -0.37 9.37 -3.76
C PRO A 204 -1.26 8.38 -3.00
N SER A 205 -0.67 7.26 -2.61
CA SER A 205 -1.34 6.31 -1.74
C SER A 205 -1.50 6.84 -0.31
N LEU A 206 -2.42 6.25 0.45
CA LEU A 206 -2.61 6.58 1.88
C LEU A 206 -1.28 6.53 2.65
N GLY A 207 -0.48 5.47 2.46
CA GLY A 207 0.82 5.36 3.11
C GLY A 207 1.80 6.45 2.68
N SER A 208 1.75 6.87 1.42
CA SER A 208 2.58 7.99 0.93
C SER A 208 2.16 9.33 1.54
N TRP A 209 0.85 9.56 1.72
CA TRP A 209 0.36 10.73 2.44
C TRP A 209 0.77 10.73 3.91
N LEU A 210 0.71 9.57 4.58
CA LEU A 210 1.16 9.43 5.96
C LEU A 210 2.68 9.66 6.08
N SER A 211 3.47 9.14 5.14
CA SER A 211 4.91 9.38 5.08
C SER A 211 5.24 10.86 4.89
N TYR A 212 4.54 11.53 3.96
CA TYR A 212 4.74 12.94 3.67
C TYR A 212 4.34 13.83 4.85
N GLY A 213 3.15 13.59 5.44
CA GLY A 213 2.60 14.47 6.47
C GLY A 213 3.15 14.24 7.87
N LEU A 214 3.54 13.01 8.20
CA LEU A 214 3.94 12.64 9.56
C LEU A 214 5.44 12.29 9.67
N GLY A 215 6.13 12.07 8.56
CA GLY A 215 7.53 11.69 8.54
C GLY A 215 7.83 10.33 9.19
N ALA A 216 9.10 9.98 9.32
CA ALA A 216 9.55 8.76 9.96
C ALA A 216 9.61 8.91 11.50
N VAL A 217 9.43 7.80 12.22
CA VAL A 217 9.67 7.68 13.67
C VAL A 217 11.05 7.07 13.92
N ASN A 218 11.58 6.35 12.96
CA ASN A 218 12.92 5.77 12.96
C ASN A 218 13.62 6.08 11.64
N ASP A 219 14.94 6.02 11.62
CA ASP A 219 15.77 6.32 10.45
C ASP A 219 16.26 5.07 9.72
N GLU A 220 16.01 3.87 10.24
CA GLU A 220 16.58 2.61 9.75
C GLU A 220 15.65 1.82 8.84
N LEU A 221 14.35 2.08 8.93
CA LEU A 221 13.30 1.41 8.17
C LEU A 221 12.43 2.42 7.43
N PRO A 222 11.81 2.01 6.31
CA PRO A 222 10.87 2.85 5.59
C PRO A 222 9.68 3.24 6.45
N THR A 223 9.14 4.43 6.23
CA THR A 223 7.91 4.89 6.89
C THR A 223 6.70 4.08 6.47
N PHE A 224 6.70 3.58 5.23
CA PHE A 224 5.64 2.82 4.62
C PHE A 224 6.17 1.51 4.02
N VAL A 225 5.66 0.38 4.48
CA VAL A 225 6.05 -0.98 4.04
C VAL A 225 4.85 -1.72 3.48
N VAL A 226 5.06 -2.43 2.38
CA VAL A 226 4.07 -3.33 1.77
C VAL A 226 4.57 -4.77 1.84
N LEU A 227 3.68 -5.66 2.27
CA LEU A 227 3.89 -7.10 2.33
C LEU A 227 2.83 -7.80 1.46
N THR A 228 3.25 -8.68 0.56
CA THR A 228 2.32 -9.46 -0.27
C THR A 228 2.37 -10.92 0.15
N SER A 229 1.22 -11.47 0.52
CA SER A 229 1.12 -12.84 1.01
C SER A 229 0.96 -13.86 -0.11
N LYS A 230 1.48 -15.08 0.11
CA LYS A 230 1.13 -16.27 -0.64
C LYS A 230 -0.37 -16.53 -0.49
N MET A 231 -0.97 -17.11 -1.49
CA MET A 231 -2.41 -17.33 -1.56
C MET A 231 -2.75 -18.79 -1.27
N PRO A 232 -3.72 -19.08 -0.40
CA PRO A 232 -4.23 -20.44 -0.21
C PRO A 232 -5.08 -20.91 -1.40
N VAL A 233 -5.63 -19.95 -2.17
CA VAL A 233 -6.43 -20.20 -3.38
C VAL A 233 -5.79 -19.44 -4.54
N THR A 234 -5.62 -20.10 -5.69
CA THR A 234 -4.96 -19.52 -6.89
C THR A 234 -5.95 -19.15 -8.00
N ARG A 235 -7.26 -19.14 -7.71
CA ARG A 235 -8.29 -18.74 -8.66
C ARG A 235 -8.54 -17.24 -8.56
N ASN A 236 -8.86 -16.60 -9.70
CA ASN A 236 -9.28 -15.20 -9.78
C ASN A 236 -8.36 -14.25 -8.98
N VAL A 237 -7.08 -14.34 -9.25
CA VAL A 237 -6.06 -13.58 -8.54
C VAL A 237 -6.02 -12.14 -9.03
N GLN A 238 -6.28 -11.18 -8.15
CA GLN A 238 -6.14 -9.76 -8.48
C GLN A 238 -4.68 -9.41 -8.74
N ALA A 239 -4.45 -8.65 -9.79
CA ALA A 239 -3.15 -8.08 -10.08
C ALA A 239 -2.84 -6.98 -9.05
N LEU A 240 -1.70 -7.12 -8.37
CA LEU A 240 -1.14 -6.07 -7.55
C LEU A 240 0.01 -5.42 -8.29
N SER A 241 0.00 -4.10 -8.37
CA SER A 241 1.05 -3.32 -9.00
C SER A 241 1.53 -2.21 -8.05
N ASN A 242 2.72 -1.70 -8.30
CA ASN A 242 3.28 -0.59 -7.53
C ASN A 242 2.42 0.70 -7.55
N ARG A 243 1.48 0.82 -8.47
CA ARG A 243 0.52 1.95 -8.53
C ARG A 243 -0.31 2.06 -7.27
N LEU A 244 -0.57 0.93 -6.60
CA LEU A 244 -1.41 0.87 -5.39
C LEU A 244 -0.73 1.46 -4.15
N TRP A 245 0.60 1.60 -4.18
CA TRP A 245 1.41 2.12 -3.06
C TRP A 245 2.48 3.11 -3.50
N ALA A 246 2.32 3.69 -4.67
CA ALA A 246 3.21 4.71 -5.21
C ALA A 246 3.00 6.07 -4.54
N SER A 247 4.03 6.91 -4.64
CA SER A 247 3.98 8.30 -4.18
C SER A 247 3.13 9.22 -5.08
N GLY A 248 2.69 8.75 -6.25
CA GLY A 248 1.92 9.57 -7.19
C GLY A 248 2.70 10.82 -7.62
N PHE A 249 2.15 11.99 -7.33
CA PHE A 249 2.79 13.29 -7.60
C PHE A 249 3.72 13.78 -6.48
N LEU A 250 3.76 13.07 -5.32
CA LEU A 250 4.74 13.35 -4.28
C LEU A 250 6.12 12.82 -4.68
N SER A 251 7.16 13.25 -3.97
CA SER A 251 8.51 12.73 -4.16
C SER A 251 8.57 11.20 -3.97
N PRO A 252 9.37 10.46 -4.77
CA PRO A 252 9.51 9.01 -4.69
C PRO A 252 9.94 8.47 -3.31
N GLU A 253 10.56 9.28 -2.49
CA GLU A 253 10.95 8.90 -1.12
C GLU A 253 9.77 8.55 -0.22
N TYR A 254 8.55 9.02 -0.56
CA TYR A 254 7.32 8.73 0.18
C TYR A 254 6.59 7.47 -0.32
N ALA A 255 7.09 6.83 -1.38
CA ALA A 255 6.54 5.56 -1.85
C ALA A 255 6.81 4.42 -0.87
N ALA A 256 5.97 3.37 -0.89
CA ALA A 256 6.24 2.19 -0.10
C ALA A 256 7.49 1.45 -0.56
N VAL A 257 8.16 0.83 0.41
CA VAL A 257 9.10 -0.26 0.14
C VAL A 257 8.34 -1.59 0.26
N ALA A 258 8.28 -2.33 -0.84
CA ALA A 258 7.70 -3.67 -0.85
C ALA A 258 8.75 -4.69 -0.39
N LEU A 259 8.55 -5.27 0.77
CA LEU A 259 9.39 -6.36 1.25
C LEU A 259 8.93 -7.69 0.64
N ARG A 260 9.86 -8.44 0.10
CA ARG A 260 9.62 -9.77 -0.44
C ARG A 260 9.55 -10.78 0.70
N SER A 261 8.59 -11.66 0.62
CA SER A 261 8.40 -12.68 1.64
C SER A 261 9.19 -13.97 1.40
N GLY A 262 10.07 -14.00 0.39
CA GLY A 262 10.91 -15.15 0.07
C GLY A 262 12.19 -14.72 -0.63
N GLY A 263 13.31 -15.35 -0.30
CA GLY A 263 14.65 -14.91 -0.69
C GLY A 263 15.05 -13.63 0.06
N ASP A 264 15.88 -12.80 -0.56
CA ASP A 264 16.25 -11.50 0.02
C ASP A 264 14.99 -10.62 0.15
N PRO A 265 14.66 -10.13 1.35
CA PRO A 265 13.49 -9.27 1.57
C PRO A 265 13.49 -8.01 0.71
N VAL A 266 14.66 -7.48 0.42
CA VAL A 266 14.90 -6.39 -0.52
C VAL A 266 15.96 -6.85 -1.52
N LEU A 267 15.69 -6.68 -2.82
CA LEU A 267 16.65 -7.05 -3.87
C LEU A 267 17.94 -6.26 -3.70
N HIS A 268 19.06 -6.97 -3.85
CA HIS A 268 20.40 -6.38 -3.78
C HIS A 268 20.73 -5.69 -2.44
N LEU A 269 20.07 -6.09 -1.37
CA LEU A 269 20.34 -5.56 -0.02
C LEU A 269 21.72 -5.96 0.45
N SER A 270 22.09 -7.23 0.28
CA SER A 270 23.41 -7.76 0.62
C SER A 270 24.49 -7.23 -0.34
N ASN A 271 25.69 -7.04 0.20
CA ASN A 271 26.83 -6.63 -0.61
C ASN A 271 27.28 -7.76 -1.55
N PRO A 272 27.67 -7.44 -2.79
CA PRO A 272 28.25 -8.44 -3.67
C PRO A 272 29.61 -8.93 -3.13
N PRO A 273 30.08 -10.12 -3.57
CA PRO A 273 31.38 -10.64 -3.16
C PRO A 273 32.51 -9.62 -3.35
N GLY A 274 33.35 -9.44 -2.34
CA GLY A 274 34.47 -8.50 -2.35
C GLY A 274 34.12 -7.07 -1.91
N VAL A 275 32.86 -6.74 -1.66
CA VAL A 275 32.43 -5.45 -1.13
C VAL A 275 32.07 -5.61 0.35
N ASN A 276 32.88 -5.01 1.23
CA ASN A 276 32.54 -4.89 2.64
C ASN A 276 31.70 -3.63 2.93
N GLY A 277 31.28 -3.45 4.19
CA GLY A 277 30.46 -2.30 4.60
C GLY A 277 31.13 -0.95 4.35
N ASP A 278 32.43 -0.84 4.63
CA ASP A 278 33.18 0.42 4.46
C ASP A 278 33.31 0.81 3.00
N LEU A 279 33.63 -0.16 2.13
CA LEU A 279 33.67 0.07 0.69
C LEU A 279 32.29 0.45 0.14
N ARG A 280 31.24 -0.23 0.61
CA ARG A 280 29.86 0.10 0.23
C ARG A 280 29.50 1.52 0.66
N ARG A 281 29.86 1.93 1.89
CA ARG A 281 29.66 3.30 2.38
C ARG A 281 30.36 4.31 1.47
N ALA A 282 31.65 4.07 1.19
CA ALA A 282 32.42 4.96 0.31
C ALA A 282 31.83 5.07 -1.11
N MET A 283 31.31 3.98 -1.65
CA MET A 283 30.60 4.00 -2.95
C MET A 283 29.35 4.86 -2.91
N ILE A 284 28.52 4.73 -1.85
CA ILE A 284 27.31 5.53 -1.68
C ILE A 284 27.65 7.00 -1.49
N ASP A 285 28.66 7.33 -0.69
CA ASP A 285 29.13 8.69 -0.48
C ASP A 285 29.57 9.33 -1.80
N GLY A 286 30.35 8.59 -2.63
CA GLY A 286 30.76 9.06 -3.94
C GLY A 286 29.58 9.31 -4.89
N VAL A 287 28.59 8.41 -4.93
CA VAL A 287 27.38 8.60 -5.74
C VAL A 287 26.57 9.81 -5.23
N ASN A 288 26.45 9.95 -3.93
CA ASN A 288 25.73 11.07 -3.31
C ASN A 288 26.42 12.41 -3.57
N ASP A 289 27.75 12.45 -3.59
CA ASP A 289 28.51 13.68 -3.95
C ASP A 289 28.25 14.09 -5.39
N VAL A 290 28.25 13.16 -6.33
CA VAL A 290 27.88 13.41 -7.73
C VAL A 290 26.44 13.91 -7.83
N ASN A 291 25.51 13.28 -7.11
CA ASN A 291 24.12 13.70 -7.09
C ASN A 291 23.95 15.11 -6.48
N ARG A 292 24.68 15.46 -5.40
CA ARG A 292 24.65 16.83 -4.83
C ARG A 292 25.14 17.87 -5.83
N GLN A 293 26.26 17.60 -6.52
CA GLN A 293 26.75 18.49 -7.58
C GLN A 293 25.77 18.65 -8.73
N LEU A 294 25.04 17.56 -9.09
CA LEU A 294 23.99 17.62 -10.09
C LEU A 294 22.83 18.49 -9.59
N TYR A 295 22.40 18.30 -8.34
CA TYR A 295 21.34 19.09 -7.74
C TYR A 295 21.67 20.57 -7.68
N GLU A 296 22.90 20.95 -7.30
CA GLU A 296 23.36 22.34 -7.28
C GLU A 296 23.30 23.01 -8.65
N ARG A 297 23.55 22.24 -9.73
CA ARG A 297 23.51 22.76 -11.11
C ARG A 297 22.10 22.82 -11.69
N VAL A 298 21.27 21.81 -11.43
CA VAL A 298 19.98 21.64 -12.10
C VAL A 298 18.81 21.98 -11.19
N GLY A 299 18.94 21.78 -9.88
CA GLY A 299 17.90 22.01 -8.89
C GLY A 299 16.73 21.03 -8.98
N ASP A 300 16.92 19.84 -9.57
CA ASP A 300 15.87 18.83 -9.70
C ASP A 300 15.64 18.10 -8.37
N PRO A 301 14.45 18.23 -7.74
CA PRO A 301 14.13 17.55 -6.48
C PRO A 301 14.24 16.02 -6.54
N GLU A 302 14.13 15.41 -7.72
CA GLU A 302 14.30 13.98 -7.93
C GLU A 302 15.69 13.49 -7.49
N THR A 303 16.71 14.35 -7.66
CA THR A 303 18.09 14.04 -7.26
C THR A 303 18.19 13.87 -5.74
N ASN A 304 17.54 14.74 -4.96
CA ASN A 304 17.52 14.62 -3.51
C ASN A 304 16.77 13.37 -3.05
N ALA A 305 15.66 13.01 -3.73
CA ALA A 305 14.94 11.77 -3.45
C ALA A 305 15.84 10.54 -3.66
N ARG A 306 16.68 10.53 -4.69
CA ARG A 306 17.64 9.43 -4.92
C ARG A 306 18.69 9.32 -3.82
N ILE A 307 19.23 10.46 -3.37
CA ILE A 307 20.18 10.48 -2.24
C ILE A 307 19.52 9.83 -1.01
N ALA A 308 18.31 10.26 -0.66
CA ALA A 308 17.57 9.71 0.47
C ALA A 308 17.30 8.20 0.33
N GLN A 309 16.98 7.73 -0.88
CA GLN A 309 16.75 6.31 -1.17
C GLN A 309 18.03 5.47 -1.02
N TYR A 310 19.20 5.95 -1.48
CA TYR A 310 20.46 5.25 -1.29
C TYR A 310 20.86 5.16 0.19
N GLU A 311 20.68 6.25 0.94
CA GLU A 311 20.93 6.27 2.37
C GLU A 311 20.03 5.30 3.14
N LEU A 312 18.73 5.30 2.83
CA LEU A 312 17.79 4.34 3.42
C LEU A 312 18.16 2.89 3.09
N ALA A 313 18.47 2.60 1.81
CA ALA A 313 18.86 1.27 1.38
C ALA A 313 20.12 0.77 2.10
N PHE A 314 21.08 1.66 2.38
CA PHE A 314 22.27 1.30 3.14
C PHE A 314 21.92 0.95 4.60
N ARG A 315 21.13 1.77 5.28
CA ARG A 315 20.69 1.48 6.66
C ARG A 315 19.89 0.18 6.76
N MET A 316 19.08 -0.11 5.75
CA MET A 316 18.31 -1.35 5.68
C MET A 316 19.17 -2.62 5.58
N GLN A 317 20.44 -2.52 5.20
CA GLN A 317 21.34 -3.69 5.13
C GLN A 317 21.51 -4.38 6.49
N THR A 318 21.44 -3.63 7.58
CA THR A 318 21.50 -4.18 8.95
C THR A 318 20.10 -4.41 9.52
N SER A 319 19.20 -3.44 9.38
CA SER A 319 17.89 -3.47 10.05
C SER A 319 16.94 -4.52 9.47
N VAL A 320 17.00 -4.81 8.15
CA VAL A 320 16.11 -5.79 7.53
C VAL A 320 16.47 -7.24 7.91
N PRO A 321 17.73 -7.70 7.92
CA PRO A 321 18.06 -9.01 8.45
C PRO A 321 17.61 -9.22 9.90
N GLU A 322 17.82 -8.24 10.76
CA GLU A 322 17.34 -8.30 12.16
C GLU A 322 15.80 -8.34 12.24
N LEU A 323 15.11 -7.58 11.39
CA LEU A 323 13.65 -7.57 11.32
C LEU A 323 13.11 -8.96 10.93
N THR A 324 13.76 -9.64 9.98
CA THR A 324 13.31 -10.91 9.40
C THR A 324 13.80 -12.13 10.16
N ASP A 325 14.72 -11.97 11.08
CA ASP A 325 15.17 -13.05 11.98
C ASP A 325 14.13 -13.27 13.10
N PHE A 326 13.36 -14.34 12.97
CA PHE A 326 12.36 -14.76 13.95
C PHE A 326 12.88 -15.80 14.95
N SER A 327 14.19 -16.09 14.97
CA SER A 327 14.80 -17.13 15.83
C SER A 327 14.55 -16.87 17.33
N ASN A 328 14.44 -15.62 17.72
CA ASN A 328 14.20 -15.18 19.10
C ASN A 328 12.71 -15.08 19.48
N GLU A 329 11.79 -15.42 18.58
CA GLU A 329 10.36 -15.40 18.92
C GLU A 329 10.02 -16.56 19.84
N PRO A 330 9.35 -16.32 20.98
CA PRO A 330 8.99 -17.37 21.95
C PRO A 330 7.97 -18.34 21.36
N ALA A 331 7.89 -19.54 21.90
CA ALA A 331 6.94 -20.57 21.49
C ALA A 331 5.49 -20.06 21.50
N SER A 332 5.14 -19.23 22.48
CA SER A 332 3.80 -18.62 22.58
C SER A 332 3.43 -17.73 21.39
N THR A 333 4.40 -17.15 20.68
CA THR A 333 4.15 -16.41 19.42
C THR A 333 3.65 -17.35 18.34
N TRP A 334 4.29 -18.50 18.19
CA TRP A 334 3.89 -19.51 17.20
C TRP A 334 2.51 -20.09 17.51
N ASP A 335 2.21 -20.30 18.79
CA ASP A 335 0.89 -20.74 19.22
C ASP A 335 -0.18 -19.70 18.95
N LEU A 336 0.18 -18.42 18.99
CA LEU A 336 -0.75 -17.32 18.76
C LEU A 336 -1.08 -17.13 17.27
N TYR A 337 -0.04 -16.98 16.43
CA TYR A 337 -0.19 -16.73 14.99
C TYR A 337 -0.50 -17.99 14.17
N GLY A 338 -0.23 -19.16 14.71
CA GLY A 338 -0.38 -20.45 14.04
C GLY A 338 0.88 -20.93 13.32
N PRO A 339 0.92 -22.21 12.90
CA PRO A 339 2.12 -22.87 12.39
C PRO A 339 2.65 -22.22 11.11
N LYS A 340 1.78 -21.69 10.27
CA LYS A 340 2.16 -21.00 9.02
C LYS A 340 2.98 -19.72 9.24
N ALA A 341 3.00 -19.17 10.46
CA ALA A 341 3.82 -18.00 10.77
C ALA A 341 5.35 -18.27 10.65
N LYS A 342 5.76 -19.54 10.65
CA LYS A 342 7.15 -19.96 10.40
C LYS A 342 7.51 -20.03 8.92
N GLU A 343 6.54 -19.98 8.03
CA GLU A 343 6.72 -20.13 6.60
C GLU A 343 6.80 -18.74 5.93
N PRO A 344 7.97 -18.33 5.42
CA PRO A 344 8.10 -17.04 4.76
C PRO A 344 7.08 -16.83 3.65
N GLY A 345 6.42 -15.68 3.67
CA GLY A 345 5.46 -15.28 2.67
C GLY A 345 4.01 -15.71 2.91
N THR A 346 3.71 -16.47 3.93
CA THR A 346 2.32 -16.72 4.32
C THR A 346 1.70 -15.48 4.94
N PHE A 347 0.38 -15.42 4.97
CA PHE A 347 -0.31 -14.30 5.64
C PHE A 347 0.04 -14.24 7.14
N ALA A 348 0.16 -15.38 7.79
CA ALA A 348 0.56 -15.47 9.19
C ALA A 348 1.99 -14.92 9.43
N TYR A 349 2.95 -15.26 8.56
CA TYR A 349 4.30 -14.70 8.58
C TYR A 349 4.26 -13.18 8.43
N ASN A 350 3.47 -12.67 7.48
CA ASN A 350 3.35 -11.25 7.22
C ASN A 350 2.63 -10.49 8.35
N CYS A 351 1.67 -11.10 9.04
CA CYS A 351 1.06 -10.53 10.25
C CYS A 351 2.09 -10.40 11.38
N LEU A 352 2.92 -11.42 11.59
CA LEU A 352 4.02 -11.37 12.57
C LEU A 352 5.06 -10.31 12.17
N MET A 353 5.41 -10.23 10.88
CA MET A 353 6.27 -9.19 10.33
C MET A 353 5.70 -7.78 10.57
N ALA A 354 4.39 -7.58 10.34
CA ALA A 354 3.73 -6.29 10.57
C ALA A 354 3.80 -5.87 12.05
N ARG A 355 3.66 -6.81 13.00
CA ARG A 355 3.87 -6.53 14.42
C ARG A 355 5.31 -6.07 14.70
N ARG A 356 6.33 -6.76 14.14
CA ARG A 356 7.74 -6.38 14.31
C ARG A 356 8.08 -5.04 13.68
N LEU A 357 7.47 -4.71 12.54
CA LEU A 357 7.55 -3.39 11.92
C LEU A 357 6.95 -2.30 12.82
N ALA A 358 5.79 -2.59 13.43
CA ALA A 358 5.15 -1.67 14.37
C ALA A 358 6.02 -1.43 15.62
N GLU A 359 6.66 -2.46 16.18
CA GLU A 359 7.62 -2.34 17.29
C GLU A 359 8.79 -1.42 16.96
N ARG A 360 9.25 -1.45 15.70
CA ARG A 360 10.36 -0.61 15.21
C ARG A 360 9.91 0.75 14.71
N GLY A 361 8.66 1.13 14.93
CA GLY A 361 8.16 2.48 14.61
C GLY A 361 7.81 2.71 13.14
N VAL A 362 7.64 1.67 12.33
CA VAL A 362 7.09 1.83 10.97
C VAL A 362 5.66 2.35 11.07
N ARG A 363 5.39 3.50 10.42
CA ARG A 363 4.09 4.18 10.55
C ARG A 363 2.96 3.48 9.85
N PHE A 364 3.21 2.94 8.66
CA PHE A 364 2.18 2.28 7.89
C PHE A 364 2.68 0.98 7.27
N THR A 365 2.03 -0.11 7.62
CA THR A 365 2.29 -1.43 7.04
C THR A 365 1.04 -1.92 6.36
N GLN A 366 1.12 -2.23 5.07
CA GLN A 366 0.02 -2.79 4.30
C GLN A 366 0.31 -4.24 3.92
N VAL A 367 -0.56 -5.15 4.35
CA VAL A 367 -0.43 -6.59 4.11
C VAL A 367 -1.51 -7.03 3.14
N PHE A 368 -1.13 -7.44 1.94
CA PHE A 368 -2.07 -7.94 0.94
C PHE A 368 -2.24 -9.45 1.02
N LEU A 369 -3.50 -9.89 1.08
CA LEU A 369 -3.91 -11.27 0.80
C LEU A 369 -4.90 -11.26 -0.36
N ARG A 370 -4.53 -11.90 -1.48
CA ARG A 370 -5.30 -11.93 -2.73
C ARG A 370 -6.25 -13.12 -2.79
N SER A 371 -6.99 -13.24 -3.90
CA SER A 371 -7.88 -14.35 -4.27
C SER A 371 -9.25 -14.35 -3.58
N TRP A 372 -9.68 -13.20 -3.05
CA TRP A 372 -11.02 -13.07 -2.49
C TRP A 372 -12.12 -12.90 -3.54
N ASP A 373 -11.78 -12.77 -4.83
CA ASP A 373 -12.74 -12.66 -5.93
C ASP A 373 -13.34 -14.03 -6.30
N ASN A 374 -14.28 -14.48 -5.51
CA ASN A 374 -14.88 -15.80 -5.66
C ASN A 374 -16.18 -15.74 -6.51
N HIS A 375 -16.07 -16.05 -7.80
CA HIS A 375 -17.19 -16.17 -8.73
C HIS A 375 -17.77 -17.59 -8.79
N ASN A 376 -16.95 -18.60 -8.51
CA ASN A 376 -17.31 -20.00 -8.46
C ASN A 376 -16.65 -20.64 -7.24
N PHE A 377 -17.23 -21.72 -6.74
CA PHE A 377 -16.72 -22.44 -5.57
C PHE A 377 -16.57 -21.53 -4.34
N LEU A 378 -17.54 -20.61 -4.15
CA LEU A 378 -17.50 -19.63 -3.06
C LEU A 378 -17.33 -20.31 -1.69
N PRO A 379 -18.10 -21.35 -1.31
CA PRO A 379 -17.96 -21.94 0.02
C PRO A 379 -16.57 -22.50 0.30
N GLU A 380 -15.98 -23.24 -0.64
CA GLU A 380 -14.67 -23.85 -0.48
C GLU A 380 -13.57 -22.80 -0.44
N SER A 381 -13.64 -21.80 -1.32
CA SER A 381 -12.68 -20.71 -1.37
C SER A 381 -12.72 -19.86 -0.11
N MET A 382 -13.94 -19.52 0.37
CA MET A 382 -14.12 -18.75 1.61
C MET A 382 -13.57 -19.52 2.82
N ARG A 383 -13.80 -20.84 2.93
CA ARG A 383 -13.20 -21.63 4.01
C ARG A 383 -11.68 -21.53 4.01
N ALA A 384 -11.05 -21.78 2.86
CA ALA A 384 -9.58 -21.75 2.75
C ALA A 384 -9.00 -20.36 3.04
N LEU A 385 -9.63 -19.29 2.56
CA LEU A 385 -9.16 -17.92 2.75
C LEU A 385 -9.37 -17.45 4.21
N CYS A 386 -10.50 -17.79 4.80
CA CYS A 386 -10.77 -17.47 6.20
C CYS A 386 -9.89 -18.27 7.15
N GLU A 387 -9.68 -19.58 6.89
CA GLU A 387 -8.73 -20.40 7.68
C GLU A 387 -7.30 -19.83 7.65
N ASP A 388 -6.87 -19.31 6.49
CA ASP A 388 -5.56 -18.70 6.33
C ASP A 388 -5.44 -17.34 7.03
N SER A 389 -6.53 -16.57 7.12
CA SER A 389 -6.51 -15.18 7.63
C SER A 389 -7.01 -15.00 9.06
N ASP A 390 -7.88 -15.86 9.57
CA ASP A 390 -8.57 -15.69 10.85
C ASP A 390 -7.61 -15.71 12.05
N ARG A 391 -6.88 -16.84 12.22
CA ARG A 391 -5.97 -16.99 13.37
C ARG A 391 -4.82 -15.97 13.34
N PRO A 392 -4.18 -15.66 12.22
CA PRO A 392 -3.16 -14.62 12.17
C PRO A 392 -3.68 -13.22 12.50
N THR A 393 -4.90 -12.87 12.08
CA THR A 393 -5.54 -11.60 12.44
C THR A 393 -5.79 -11.51 13.95
N TYR A 394 -6.36 -12.55 14.54
CA TYR A 394 -6.50 -12.68 15.97
C TYR A 394 -5.14 -12.57 16.69
N GLY A 395 -4.13 -13.28 16.17
CA GLY A 395 -2.78 -13.28 16.71
C GLY A 395 -2.16 -11.89 16.72
N LEU A 396 -2.25 -11.17 15.60
CA LEU A 396 -1.74 -9.81 15.48
C LEU A 396 -2.36 -8.86 16.51
N ILE A 397 -3.69 -8.82 16.59
CA ILE A 397 -4.39 -7.91 17.48
C ILE A 397 -4.09 -8.25 18.95
N THR A 398 -4.09 -9.56 19.30
CA THR A 398 -3.79 -10.03 20.65
C THR A 398 -2.35 -9.73 21.05
N ASP A 399 -1.39 -9.91 20.14
CA ASP A 399 0.03 -9.64 20.39
C ASP A 399 0.30 -8.14 20.57
N LEU A 400 -0.27 -7.31 19.70
CA LEU A 400 -0.22 -5.85 19.84
C LEU A 400 -0.79 -5.40 21.19
N LYS A 401 -1.92 -5.98 21.61
CA LYS A 401 -2.54 -5.67 22.91
C LYS A 401 -1.63 -6.07 24.08
N ARG A 402 -1.09 -7.29 24.05
CA ARG A 402 -0.19 -7.79 25.11
C ARG A 402 1.09 -6.97 25.26
N ARG A 403 1.55 -6.36 24.18
CA ARG A 403 2.74 -5.50 24.12
C ARG A 403 2.46 -4.03 24.42
N GLY A 404 1.21 -3.66 24.67
CA GLY A 404 0.81 -2.26 24.86
C GLY A 404 0.91 -1.40 23.60
N LEU A 405 0.93 -2.02 22.43
CA LEU A 405 1.02 -1.33 21.12
C LEU A 405 -0.35 -1.06 20.50
N LEU A 406 -1.40 -1.78 20.93
CA LEU A 406 -2.73 -1.67 20.31
C LEU A 406 -3.36 -0.29 20.57
N ASP A 407 -3.06 0.35 21.71
CA ASP A 407 -3.63 1.65 22.08
C ASP A 407 -3.24 2.79 21.12
N ASP A 408 -2.10 2.64 20.44
CA ASP A 408 -1.59 3.61 19.47
C ASP A 408 -1.35 3.02 18.07
N THR A 409 -1.93 1.84 17.79
CA THR A 409 -1.88 1.17 16.48
C THR A 409 -3.29 0.92 15.96
N LEU A 410 -3.64 1.55 14.84
CA LEU A 410 -4.88 1.25 14.12
C LEU A 410 -4.69 0.01 13.25
N VAL A 411 -5.46 -1.05 13.50
CA VAL A 411 -5.50 -2.22 12.61
C VAL A 411 -6.77 -2.16 11.79
N ILE A 412 -6.63 -2.16 10.46
CA ILE A 412 -7.73 -2.13 9.49
C ILE A 412 -7.77 -3.47 8.79
N TRP A 413 -8.95 -4.10 8.70
CA TRP A 413 -9.19 -5.29 7.92
C TRP A 413 -10.31 -5.04 6.94
N GLY A 414 -10.12 -5.30 5.66
CA GLY A 414 -11.16 -5.10 4.64
C GLY A 414 -10.64 -5.29 3.23
N GLY A 415 -11.54 -5.26 2.27
CA GLY A 415 -11.26 -5.26 0.85
C GLY A 415 -11.83 -4.02 0.17
N GLU A 416 -11.76 -4.00 -1.15
CA GLU A 416 -12.11 -2.83 -1.96
C GLU A 416 -13.61 -2.56 -2.09
N PHE A 417 -14.47 -3.58 -1.99
CA PHE A 417 -15.95 -3.47 -1.95
C PHE A 417 -16.57 -4.75 -1.38
N GLY A 418 -17.91 -4.77 -1.23
CA GLY A 418 -18.68 -5.95 -0.85
C GLY A 418 -19.13 -6.77 -2.06
N ARG A 419 -19.95 -7.81 -1.80
CA ARG A 419 -20.53 -8.70 -2.80
C ARG A 419 -22.03 -8.52 -2.88
N THR A 420 -22.61 -8.86 -4.03
CA THR A 420 -24.05 -8.79 -4.27
C THR A 420 -24.81 -9.88 -3.51
N VAL A 421 -26.09 -9.63 -3.21
CA VAL A 421 -26.96 -10.60 -2.54
C VAL A 421 -27.55 -11.64 -3.50
N TYR A 422 -27.14 -11.63 -4.76
CA TYR A 422 -27.61 -12.56 -5.80
C TYR A 422 -26.43 -13.28 -6.45
N SER A 423 -26.70 -14.46 -7.00
CA SER A 423 -25.67 -15.27 -7.64
C SER A 423 -25.40 -14.85 -9.07
N GLN A 424 -24.15 -15.02 -9.49
CA GLN A 424 -23.78 -15.05 -10.90
C GLN A 424 -24.14 -16.42 -11.47
N GLY A 425 -25.04 -16.44 -12.46
CA GLY A 425 -25.57 -17.68 -13.01
C GLY A 425 -26.65 -18.33 -12.13
N VAL A 426 -26.89 -19.58 -12.37
CA VAL A 426 -27.90 -20.37 -11.64
C VAL A 426 -27.37 -20.73 -10.26
N LEU A 427 -28.17 -20.44 -9.23
CA LEU A 427 -27.86 -20.90 -7.88
C LEU A 427 -27.98 -22.44 -7.86
N LYS A 428 -26.87 -23.09 -7.56
CA LYS A 428 -26.83 -24.54 -7.39
C LYS A 428 -27.26 -24.89 -5.96
N PRO A 429 -27.96 -26.02 -5.77
CA PRO A 429 -28.36 -26.51 -4.45
C PRO A 429 -27.17 -26.70 -3.52
#